data_e575fff1451a38110a4a482a502f4d86
#
_entry.id   e575fff1451a38110a4a482a502f4d86
#
_cell.length_a   1.000
_cell.length_b   1.000
_cell.length_c   1.000
_cell.angle_alpha   90.00
_cell.angle_beta   90.00
_cell.angle_gamma   90.00
#
_symmetry.space_group_name_H-M   'P 1'
#
loop_
_entity.id
_entity.type
_entity.pdbx_description
1 polymer ?
#
loop_
_entity_poly.entity_id
_entity_poly.type
_entity_poly.pdbx_seq_one_letter_code
_entity_poly.pdbx_strand_id
1 'polypeptide(L)'
;MKITSVQSGRHEQGAVSLFVVVFVTLLMIIITISFIQLMLKDQRQASASDLSQSAYDSAQAGVEDAKRLLLLEQACRSSSPPAGVNCDNVKAAVASNKCDAVSSILGDGGDKETLVQQDPGDKVLQQAYTCVAIANAPDYKGSIKLNESNVIPLNTNGPFDTIQISWFTRDDIASTNAMTINFPLGGGSIKLPRAGAQWDERTPSLLRTQFMQTGDSFKLSDFDNSPGNNKSNASTLFLYPATNGVSDMDFALDVRRDPHNAPQLAKCESSFSTSVSYVCTTKIKLPAPINGGNDVRGAYLRLSSLYNGTHYKINLLNSGTPQPFDHVQYEVDSTGRANDMFRRVKSRVELKSDFIYPEAAVDIEGDLCKNFVITDDNSGYQVLGECAQ
;
A
#
# COMPACT_ATOMS: atom_id res chain seq x y z
N MET A 1 -22.52 68.59 86.93
CA MET A 1 -22.15 67.21 86.58
C MET A 1 -22.94 66.86 85.34
N LYS A 2 -22.29 66.89 84.13
CA LYS A 2 -22.92 66.64 82.85
C LYS A 2 -22.56 65.21 82.45
N ILE A 3 -23.56 64.36 82.31
CA ILE A 3 -23.44 63.01 81.83
C ILE A 3 -23.72 63.06 80.33
N THR A 4 -22.72 62.85 79.52
CA THR A 4 -22.83 62.73 78.11
C THR A 4 -23.14 61.26 77.73
N SER A 5 -24.33 61.05 77.20
CA SER A 5 -24.73 59.74 76.64
C SER A 5 -23.98 59.46 75.29
N VAL A 6 -23.22 58.36 75.26
CA VAL A 6 -22.63 57.86 74.06
C VAL A 6 -23.71 57.09 73.33
N GLN A 7 -24.09 57.59 72.14
CA GLN A 7 -24.92 56.87 71.16
C GLN A 7 -24.09 55.80 70.50
N SER A 8 -24.39 54.55 70.80
CA SER A 8 -23.85 53.39 70.08
C SER A 8 -24.49 53.32 68.67
N GLY A 9 -23.68 53.64 67.64
CA GLY A 9 -24.09 53.43 66.25
C GLY A 9 -24.23 51.92 65.99
N ARG A 10 -25.44 51.47 65.74
CA ARG A 10 -25.71 50.14 65.20
C ARG A 10 -25.14 50.06 63.83
N HIS A 11 -24.04 49.38 63.67
CA HIS A 11 -23.53 49.03 62.37
C HIS A 11 -24.52 48.07 61.69
N GLU A 12 -25.04 48.47 60.53
CA GLU A 12 -25.86 47.65 59.67
C GLU A 12 -24.93 46.63 58.88
N GLN A 13 -24.31 45.75 59.67
CA GLN A 13 -23.39 44.71 59.04
C GLN A 13 -24.18 43.52 58.47
N GLY A 14 -25.50 43.40 58.72
CA GLY A 14 -26.31 42.29 58.27
C GLY A 14 -26.61 42.30 56.70
N ALA A 15 -26.82 43.49 56.17
CA ALA A 15 -27.27 43.62 54.78
C ALA A 15 -26.15 43.31 53.77
N VAL A 16 -24.89 43.69 54.06
CA VAL A 16 -23.72 43.40 53.22
C VAL A 16 -23.41 41.91 53.25
N SER A 17 -23.55 41.27 54.43
CA SER A 17 -23.31 39.79 54.50
C SER A 17 -24.35 39.02 53.73
N LEU A 18 -25.63 39.40 53.75
CA LEU A 18 -26.66 38.74 52.94
C LEU A 18 -26.41 38.88 51.46
N PHE A 19 -26.01 40.07 51.03
CA PHE A 19 -25.70 40.34 49.61
C PHE A 19 -24.52 39.51 49.11
N VAL A 20 -23.43 39.37 49.86
CA VAL A 20 -22.29 38.53 49.57
C VAL A 20 -22.68 37.06 49.46
N VAL A 21 -23.49 36.55 50.41
CA VAL A 21 -23.95 35.16 50.37
C VAL A 21 -24.81 34.88 49.11
N VAL A 22 -25.73 35.76 48.76
CA VAL A 22 -26.55 35.63 47.54
C VAL A 22 -25.69 35.69 46.30
N PHE A 23 -24.70 36.57 46.24
CA PHE A 23 -23.80 36.66 45.09
C PHE A 23 -22.93 35.40 44.94
N VAL A 24 -22.34 34.89 46.02
CA VAL A 24 -21.53 33.66 46.03
C VAL A 24 -22.37 32.45 45.63
N THR A 25 -23.60 32.32 46.15
CA THR A 25 -24.48 31.19 45.76
C THR A 25 -24.88 31.26 44.28
N LEU A 26 -25.15 32.46 43.75
CA LEU A 26 -25.47 32.64 42.34
C LEU A 26 -24.26 32.30 41.42
N LEU A 27 -23.07 32.71 41.86
CA LEU A 27 -21.82 32.38 41.14
C LEU A 27 -21.55 30.86 41.16
N MET A 28 -21.76 30.17 42.29
CA MET A 28 -21.66 28.72 42.42
C MET A 28 -22.66 28.00 41.50
N ILE A 29 -23.90 28.49 41.38
CA ILE A 29 -24.93 27.92 40.51
C ILE A 29 -24.48 28.04 39.04
N ILE A 30 -23.96 29.19 38.63
CA ILE A 30 -23.48 29.40 37.26
C ILE A 30 -22.31 28.45 36.95
N ILE A 31 -21.35 28.31 37.86
CA ILE A 31 -20.20 27.38 37.68
C ILE A 31 -20.68 25.94 37.58
N THR A 32 -21.59 25.51 38.45
CA THR A 32 -22.09 24.12 38.42
C THR A 32 -22.87 23.81 37.14
N ILE A 33 -23.72 24.72 36.67
CA ILE A 33 -24.43 24.55 35.41
C ILE A 33 -23.46 24.46 34.25
N SER A 34 -22.43 25.32 34.21
CA SER A 34 -21.39 25.29 33.16
C SER A 34 -20.61 23.97 33.19
N PHE A 35 -20.30 23.46 34.38
CA PHE A 35 -19.59 22.18 34.54
C PHE A 35 -20.44 20.99 34.09
N ILE A 36 -21.73 20.98 34.42
CA ILE A 36 -22.66 19.94 33.95
C ILE A 36 -22.80 19.96 32.44
N GLN A 37 -22.89 21.14 31.81
CA GLN A 37 -22.96 21.25 30.35
C GLN A 37 -21.68 20.73 29.67
N LEU A 38 -20.51 21.01 30.25
CA LEU A 38 -19.25 20.51 29.78
C LEU A 38 -19.18 18.97 29.85
N MET A 39 -19.56 18.41 31.03
CA MET A 39 -19.61 16.96 31.24
C MET A 39 -20.55 16.26 30.27
N LEU A 40 -21.73 16.82 30.01
CA LEU A 40 -22.69 16.25 29.06
C LEU A 40 -22.14 16.29 27.60
N LYS A 41 -21.42 17.36 27.26
CA LYS A 41 -20.76 17.47 25.96
C LYS A 41 -19.64 16.43 25.80
N ASP A 42 -18.79 16.29 26.80
CA ASP A 42 -17.69 15.31 26.80
C ASP A 42 -18.24 13.88 26.74
N GLN A 43 -19.31 13.57 27.48
CA GLN A 43 -19.95 12.26 27.44
C GLN A 43 -20.53 11.95 26.02
N ARG A 44 -21.19 12.93 25.41
CA ARG A 44 -21.70 12.77 24.03
C ARG A 44 -20.57 12.57 23.02
N GLN A 45 -19.47 13.29 23.19
CA GLN A 45 -18.29 13.15 22.32
C GLN A 45 -17.63 11.79 22.51
N ALA A 46 -17.47 11.31 23.74
CA ALA A 46 -16.95 9.98 24.04
C ALA A 46 -17.83 8.88 23.41
N SER A 47 -19.15 8.93 23.63
CA SER A 47 -20.11 7.99 23.02
C SER A 47 -20.05 8.01 21.48
N ALA A 48 -19.96 9.18 20.86
CA ALA A 48 -19.85 9.30 19.41
C ALA A 48 -18.50 8.74 18.89
N SER A 49 -17.43 8.89 19.67
CA SER A 49 -16.12 8.30 19.36
C SER A 49 -16.18 6.78 19.42
N ASP A 50 -16.78 6.21 20.48
CA ASP A 50 -16.92 4.77 20.67
C ASP A 50 -17.77 4.13 19.57
N LEU A 51 -18.90 4.75 19.23
CA LEU A 51 -19.75 4.30 18.10
C LEU A 51 -19.01 4.39 16.76
N SER A 52 -18.21 5.44 16.57
CA SER A 52 -17.38 5.61 15.38
C SER A 52 -16.33 4.50 15.25
N GLN A 53 -15.67 4.15 16.36
CA GLN A 53 -14.71 3.05 16.39
C GLN A 53 -15.40 1.71 16.12
N SER A 54 -16.53 1.45 16.76
CA SER A 54 -17.31 0.24 16.55
C SER A 54 -17.81 0.08 15.11
N ALA A 55 -18.22 1.19 14.47
CA ALA A 55 -18.59 1.18 13.07
C ALA A 55 -17.38 0.92 12.15
N TYR A 56 -16.21 1.44 12.50
CA TYR A 56 -14.97 1.16 11.80
C TYR A 56 -14.56 -0.31 11.91
N ASP A 57 -14.63 -0.89 13.09
CA ASP A 57 -14.34 -2.30 13.35
C ASP A 57 -15.31 -3.21 12.58
N SER A 58 -16.59 -2.83 12.51
CA SER A 58 -17.57 -3.53 11.68
C SER A 58 -17.23 -3.46 10.17
N ALA A 59 -16.75 -2.31 9.70
CA ALA A 59 -16.29 -2.21 8.31
C ALA A 59 -15.05 -3.08 8.05
N GLN A 60 -14.13 -3.16 9.01
CA GLN A 60 -12.96 -4.05 8.90
C GLN A 60 -13.37 -5.53 8.89
N ALA A 61 -14.36 -5.93 9.68
CA ALA A 61 -14.89 -7.29 9.63
C ALA A 61 -15.41 -7.63 8.23
N GLY A 62 -16.10 -6.70 7.55
CA GLY A 62 -16.51 -6.88 6.16
C GLY A 62 -15.32 -7.03 5.19
N VAL A 63 -14.21 -6.34 5.43
CA VAL A 63 -12.97 -6.54 4.64
C VAL A 63 -12.37 -7.93 4.87
N GLU A 64 -12.38 -8.44 6.10
CA GLU A 64 -11.86 -9.79 6.40
C GLU A 64 -12.75 -10.88 5.76
N ASP A 65 -14.07 -10.71 5.78
CA ASP A 65 -14.98 -11.63 5.10
C ASP A 65 -14.83 -11.55 3.57
N ALA A 66 -14.56 -10.36 3.01
CA ALA A 66 -14.19 -10.24 1.61
C ALA A 66 -12.91 -11.00 1.27
N LYS A 67 -11.89 -10.96 2.13
CA LYS A 67 -10.66 -11.77 1.94
C LYS A 67 -10.98 -13.27 1.94
N ARG A 68 -11.84 -13.73 2.84
CA ARG A 68 -12.28 -15.14 2.87
C ARG A 68 -13.00 -15.52 1.57
N LEU A 69 -13.88 -14.66 1.07
CA LEU A 69 -14.58 -14.88 -0.20
C LEU A 69 -13.61 -14.93 -1.38
N LEU A 70 -12.60 -14.05 -1.41
CA LEU A 70 -11.57 -14.03 -2.45
C LEU A 70 -10.68 -15.28 -2.41
N LEU A 71 -10.31 -15.76 -1.22
CA LEU A 71 -9.58 -17.04 -1.06
C LEU A 71 -10.42 -18.23 -1.53
N LEU A 72 -11.73 -18.21 -1.24
CA LEU A 72 -12.65 -19.23 -1.71
C LEU A 72 -12.79 -19.20 -3.24
N GLU A 73 -12.82 -18.02 -3.83
CA GLU A 73 -12.86 -17.81 -5.27
C GLU A 73 -11.55 -18.32 -5.93
N GLN A 74 -10.39 -18.04 -5.33
CA GLN A 74 -9.11 -18.58 -5.77
C GLN A 74 -9.10 -20.12 -5.72
N ALA A 75 -9.60 -20.72 -4.63
CA ALA A 75 -9.75 -22.17 -4.50
C ALA A 75 -10.70 -22.74 -5.58
N CYS A 76 -11.77 -22.04 -5.91
CA CYS A 76 -12.69 -22.43 -6.99
C CYS A 76 -12.08 -22.36 -8.41
N ARG A 77 -10.95 -21.70 -8.58
CA ARG A 77 -10.20 -21.65 -9.84
C ARG A 77 -9.16 -22.75 -9.95
N SER A 78 -8.80 -23.38 -8.83
CA SER A 78 -7.84 -24.47 -8.84
C SER A 78 -8.37 -25.69 -9.58
N SER A 79 -7.46 -26.62 -9.92
CA SER A 79 -7.81 -27.89 -10.55
C SER A 79 -8.64 -28.81 -9.64
N SER A 80 -8.71 -28.52 -8.34
CA SER A 80 -9.47 -29.28 -7.34
C SER A 80 -10.35 -28.33 -6.51
N PRO A 81 -11.53 -27.96 -7.02
CA PRO A 81 -12.44 -27.06 -6.31
C PRO A 81 -12.88 -27.65 -4.95
N PRO A 82 -13.15 -26.81 -3.94
CA PRO A 82 -13.58 -27.26 -2.63
C PRO A 82 -14.95 -27.96 -2.71
N ALA A 83 -15.06 -29.11 -2.02
CA ALA A 83 -16.29 -29.89 -1.99
C ALA A 83 -17.40 -29.12 -1.25
N GLY A 84 -18.63 -29.20 -1.78
CA GLY A 84 -19.82 -28.57 -1.15
C GLY A 84 -19.96 -27.08 -1.41
N VAL A 85 -19.07 -26.46 -2.19
CA VAL A 85 -19.12 -25.04 -2.56
C VAL A 85 -19.66 -24.89 -3.97
N ASN A 86 -20.65 -23.99 -4.17
CA ASN A 86 -21.07 -23.59 -5.51
C ASN A 86 -20.12 -22.52 -6.07
N CYS A 87 -19.09 -22.97 -6.79
CA CYS A 87 -18.04 -22.11 -7.31
C CYS A 87 -18.53 -21.09 -8.36
N ASP A 88 -19.60 -21.39 -9.09
CA ASP A 88 -20.17 -20.45 -10.05
C ASP A 88 -20.83 -19.25 -9.34
N ASN A 89 -21.51 -19.50 -8.22
CA ASN A 89 -22.07 -18.43 -7.39
C ASN A 89 -20.96 -17.57 -6.76
N VAL A 90 -19.88 -18.20 -6.29
CA VAL A 90 -18.72 -17.50 -5.71
C VAL A 90 -18.08 -16.57 -6.75
N LYS A 91 -17.78 -17.08 -7.94
CA LYS A 91 -17.22 -16.30 -9.05
C LYS A 91 -18.14 -15.15 -9.47
N ALA A 92 -19.44 -15.43 -9.58
CA ALA A 92 -20.44 -14.42 -9.92
C ALA A 92 -20.55 -13.32 -8.85
N ALA A 93 -20.48 -13.66 -7.58
CA ALA A 93 -20.52 -12.71 -6.47
C ALA A 93 -19.30 -11.77 -6.51
N VAL A 94 -18.08 -12.31 -6.64
CA VAL A 94 -16.86 -11.51 -6.74
C VAL A 94 -16.88 -10.60 -7.99
N ALA A 95 -17.35 -11.10 -9.12
CA ALA A 95 -17.43 -10.33 -10.37
C ALA A 95 -18.53 -9.26 -10.38
N SER A 96 -19.49 -9.33 -9.46
CA SER A 96 -20.68 -8.47 -9.47
C SER A 96 -20.39 -7.01 -9.12
N ASN A 97 -19.33 -6.74 -8.35
CA ASN A 97 -19.03 -5.42 -7.77
C ASN A 97 -20.22 -4.80 -7.00
N LYS A 98 -21.04 -5.64 -6.37
CA LYS A 98 -22.21 -5.19 -5.61
C LYS A 98 -21.96 -5.25 -4.11
N CYS A 99 -22.73 -4.47 -3.36
CA CYS A 99 -22.68 -4.41 -1.90
C CYS A 99 -22.99 -5.74 -1.19
N ASP A 100 -23.75 -6.60 -1.82
CA ASP A 100 -24.19 -7.89 -1.29
C ASP A 100 -23.29 -9.07 -1.69
N ALA A 101 -22.16 -8.80 -2.34
CA ALA A 101 -21.26 -9.84 -2.84
C ALA A 101 -20.81 -10.80 -1.72
N VAL A 102 -20.43 -10.26 -0.55
CA VAL A 102 -19.97 -11.06 0.59
C VAL A 102 -21.15 -11.71 1.33
N SER A 103 -22.18 -10.94 1.66
CA SER A 103 -23.33 -11.42 2.42
C SER A 103 -24.13 -12.50 1.67
N SER A 104 -24.13 -12.50 0.35
CA SER A 104 -24.82 -13.52 -0.47
C SER A 104 -24.18 -14.91 -0.40
N ILE A 105 -22.88 -14.99 -0.07
CA ILE A 105 -22.13 -16.25 -0.03
C ILE A 105 -21.79 -16.67 1.41
N LEU A 106 -21.38 -15.72 2.26
CA LEU A 106 -20.91 -15.98 3.62
C LEU A 106 -21.93 -15.59 4.69
N GLY A 107 -23.00 -14.86 4.34
CA GLY A 107 -24.05 -14.46 5.25
C GLY A 107 -25.13 -15.51 5.47
N ASP A 108 -25.98 -15.30 6.46
CA ASP A 108 -27.09 -16.19 6.84
C ASP A 108 -28.28 -16.19 5.85
N GLY A 109 -28.05 -15.76 4.61
CA GLY A 109 -28.96 -16.02 3.46
C GLY A 109 -30.15 -15.09 3.30
N GLY A 110 -30.23 -13.94 3.94
CA GLY A 110 -31.43 -13.10 3.76
C GLY A 110 -31.29 -11.60 3.99
N ASP A 111 -30.40 -11.18 4.84
CA ASP A 111 -30.31 -9.78 5.20
C ASP A 111 -29.17 -9.06 4.44
N LYS A 112 -29.47 -7.84 4.02
CA LYS A 112 -28.47 -6.95 3.38
C LYS A 112 -27.36 -6.54 4.34
N GLU A 113 -27.52 -6.82 5.63
CA GLU A 113 -26.59 -6.50 6.70
C GLU A 113 -26.09 -7.79 7.35
N THR A 114 -24.78 -7.92 7.53
CA THR A 114 -24.20 -9.01 8.30
C THR A 114 -23.83 -8.49 9.67
N LEU A 115 -24.42 -9.08 10.70
CA LEU A 115 -24.15 -8.72 12.08
C LEU A 115 -22.76 -9.20 12.50
N VAL A 116 -21.97 -8.28 13.05
CA VAL A 116 -20.68 -8.58 13.66
C VAL A 116 -20.92 -8.71 15.17
N GLN A 117 -21.21 -9.93 15.66
CA GLN A 117 -21.43 -10.18 17.07
C GLN A 117 -20.17 -10.76 17.70
N GLN A 118 -19.69 -10.14 18.75
CA GLN A 118 -18.67 -10.72 19.62
C GLN A 118 -19.27 -11.65 20.68
N ASP A 119 -20.52 -11.41 21.11
CA ASP A 119 -21.22 -12.20 22.13
C ASP A 119 -22.72 -12.24 21.83
N PRO A 120 -23.41 -13.40 21.94
CA PRO A 120 -24.86 -13.50 21.71
C PRO A 120 -25.71 -12.61 22.63
N GLY A 121 -25.12 -12.05 23.69
CA GLY A 121 -25.79 -11.16 24.66
C GLY A 121 -25.68 -9.65 24.34
N ASP A 122 -24.72 -9.23 23.54
CA ASP A 122 -24.41 -7.81 23.30
C ASP A 122 -25.14 -7.24 22.08
N LYS A 123 -26.47 -7.17 22.16
CA LYS A 123 -27.29 -6.48 21.14
C LYS A 123 -27.25 -4.95 21.24
N VAL A 124 -26.46 -4.40 22.17
CA VAL A 124 -26.54 -2.98 22.54
C VAL A 124 -26.02 -2.06 21.43
N LEU A 125 -25.03 -2.47 20.63
CA LEU A 125 -24.41 -1.60 19.62
C LEU A 125 -24.88 -1.88 18.19
N GLN A 126 -25.64 -2.95 17.94
CA GLN A 126 -26.11 -3.35 16.61
C GLN A 126 -25.01 -3.21 15.53
N GLN A 127 -23.84 -3.77 15.83
CA GLN A 127 -22.69 -3.74 14.93
C GLN A 127 -22.95 -4.63 13.72
N ALA A 128 -22.81 -4.07 12.54
CA ALA A 128 -22.97 -4.78 11.27
C ALA A 128 -22.13 -4.15 10.17
N TYR A 129 -21.75 -4.92 9.18
CA TYR A 129 -21.40 -4.32 7.90
C TYR A 129 -22.61 -4.39 6.94
N THR A 130 -22.83 -3.29 6.22
CA THR A 130 -24.04 -3.09 5.41
C THR A 130 -23.77 -3.17 3.92
N CYS A 131 -22.52 -3.00 3.52
CA CYS A 131 -22.09 -3.03 2.13
C CYS A 131 -20.64 -3.48 2.06
N VAL A 132 -20.36 -4.53 1.27
CA VAL A 132 -19.02 -4.96 0.94
C VAL A 132 -18.93 -5.22 -0.56
N ALA A 133 -18.40 -4.26 -1.29
CA ALA A 133 -18.17 -4.38 -2.72
C ALA A 133 -16.72 -4.79 -3.00
N ILE A 134 -16.54 -5.69 -3.97
CA ILE A 134 -15.25 -6.20 -4.40
C ILE A 134 -15.08 -5.89 -5.88
N ALA A 135 -13.94 -5.33 -6.26
CA ALA A 135 -13.61 -5.06 -7.66
C ALA A 135 -12.14 -5.40 -7.94
N ASN A 136 -11.83 -5.81 -9.16
CA ASN A 136 -10.45 -5.86 -9.62
C ASN A 136 -9.83 -4.46 -9.58
N ALA A 137 -8.62 -4.35 -9.04
CA ALA A 137 -7.94 -3.07 -8.99
C ALA A 137 -7.48 -2.62 -10.39
N PRO A 138 -7.71 -1.36 -10.77
CA PRO A 138 -7.31 -0.84 -12.08
C PRO A 138 -5.78 -0.71 -12.20
N ASP A 139 -5.08 -0.68 -11.09
CA ASP A 139 -3.64 -0.58 -10.97
C ASP A 139 -3.16 -1.45 -9.81
N TYR A 140 -1.89 -1.86 -9.84
CA TYR A 140 -1.27 -2.53 -8.71
C TYR A 140 -0.49 -1.52 -7.87
N LYS A 141 -0.70 -1.52 -6.56
CA LYS A 141 0.02 -0.68 -5.61
C LYS A 141 0.68 -1.53 -4.54
N GLY A 142 1.91 -1.19 -4.20
CA GLY A 142 2.66 -1.87 -3.16
C GLY A 142 3.76 -0.99 -2.56
N SER A 143 4.48 -1.56 -1.62
CA SER A 143 5.68 -0.98 -1.04
C SER A 143 6.79 -2.03 -1.00
N ILE A 144 8.02 -1.58 -1.17
CA ILE A 144 9.21 -2.43 -1.12
C ILE A 144 10.17 -1.77 -0.15
N LYS A 145 10.68 -2.53 0.81
CA LYS A 145 11.74 -2.06 1.70
C LYS A 145 13.08 -2.06 0.99
N LEU A 146 14.04 -1.40 1.61
CA LEU A 146 15.41 -1.37 1.12
C LEU A 146 15.96 -2.79 0.90
N ASN A 147 16.49 -3.03 -0.30
CA ASN A 147 17.07 -4.31 -0.75
C ASN A 147 16.09 -5.51 -0.81
N GLU A 148 14.81 -5.26 -0.65
CA GLU A 148 13.78 -6.27 -0.90
C GLU A 148 13.29 -6.24 -2.35
N SER A 149 12.57 -7.26 -2.75
CA SER A 149 11.93 -7.35 -4.05
C SER A 149 10.50 -7.89 -3.94
N ASN A 150 9.63 -7.41 -4.83
CA ASN A 150 8.29 -7.96 -5.03
C ASN A 150 8.17 -8.53 -6.43
N VAL A 151 7.50 -9.67 -6.56
CA VAL A 151 7.15 -10.29 -7.84
C VAL A 151 5.67 -10.09 -8.08
N ILE A 152 5.35 -9.44 -9.18
CA ILE A 152 3.99 -9.02 -9.50
C ILE A 152 3.56 -9.76 -10.76
N PRO A 153 2.50 -10.59 -10.69
CA PRO A 153 1.91 -11.19 -11.87
C PRO A 153 1.26 -10.10 -12.72
N LEU A 154 1.52 -10.12 -14.03
CA LEU A 154 0.96 -9.15 -14.97
C LEU A 154 -0.23 -9.76 -15.72
N ASN A 155 -1.28 -10.09 -14.97
CA ASN A 155 -2.50 -10.67 -15.53
C ASN A 155 -3.53 -9.58 -15.85
N THR A 156 -4.14 -9.68 -17.01
CA THR A 156 -5.22 -8.80 -17.48
C THR A 156 -6.13 -9.57 -18.44
N ASN A 157 -7.37 -9.16 -18.53
CA ASN A 157 -8.31 -9.73 -19.49
C ASN A 157 -8.09 -9.20 -20.92
N GLY A 158 -7.54 -8.01 -21.07
CA GLY A 158 -7.24 -7.39 -22.35
C GLY A 158 -5.76 -7.45 -22.71
N PRO A 159 -5.38 -7.14 -23.96
CA PRO A 159 -4.00 -7.07 -24.36
C PRO A 159 -3.28 -5.86 -23.72
N PHE A 160 -1.99 -5.98 -23.49
CA PHE A 160 -1.13 -4.85 -23.10
C PHE A 160 0.25 -4.96 -23.76
N ASP A 161 0.84 -3.80 -24.02
CA ASP A 161 2.14 -3.65 -24.69
C ASP A 161 3.15 -2.84 -23.87
N THR A 162 2.70 -2.20 -22.80
CA THR A 162 3.50 -1.26 -22.03
C THR A 162 3.22 -1.39 -20.55
N ILE A 163 4.27 -1.37 -19.73
CA ILE A 163 4.20 -1.33 -18.27
C ILE A 163 4.58 0.08 -17.85
N GLN A 164 3.69 0.77 -17.14
CA GLN A 164 4.00 2.04 -16.50
C GLN A 164 4.30 1.82 -15.03
N ILE A 165 5.47 2.25 -14.59
CA ILE A 165 5.94 2.17 -13.21
C ILE A 165 6.02 3.59 -12.66
N SER A 166 5.33 3.84 -11.55
CA SER A 166 5.42 5.09 -10.81
C SER A 166 5.86 4.78 -9.38
N TRP A 167 6.81 5.52 -8.84
CA TRP A 167 7.34 5.24 -7.51
C TRP A 167 7.76 6.51 -6.77
N PHE A 168 8.00 6.35 -5.49
CA PHE A 168 8.40 7.37 -4.54
C PHE A 168 7.29 8.38 -4.27
N THR A 169 6.67 8.20 -3.13
CA THR A 169 5.58 9.01 -2.62
C THR A 169 6.04 9.87 -1.45
N ARG A 170 5.16 10.73 -0.97
CA ARG A 170 5.42 11.52 0.22
C ARG A 170 5.60 10.66 1.48
N ASP A 171 4.95 9.51 1.53
CA ASP A 171 5.02 8.58 2.66
C ASP A 171 6.40 7.88 2.76
N ASP A 172 7.21 7.97 1.71
CA ASP A 172 8.59 7.45 1.71
C ASP A 172 9.60 8.38 2.40
N ILE A 173 9.18 9.59 2.78
CA ILE A 173 10.02 10.59 3.42
C ILE A 173 9.60 10.73 4.89
N ALA A 174 10.54 10.50 5.81
CA ALA A 174 10.30 10.61 7.24
C ALA A 174 9.98 12.07 7.69
N SER A 175 10.52 13.06 6.98
CA SER A 175 10.30 14.48 7.28
C SER A 175 9.01 15.02 6.65
N THR A 176 8.04 15.36 7.48
CA THR A 176 6.71 15.82 7.04
C THR A 176 6.69 17.15 6.29
N ASN A 177 7.73 17.97 6.39
CA ASN A 177 7.80 19.32 5.81
C ASN A 177 8.63 19.42 4.52
N ALA A 178 9.32 18.35 4.11
CA ALA A 178 10.15 18.37 2.91
C ALA A 178 9.30 18.17 1.65
N MET A 179 9.19 19.21 0.84
CA MET A 179 8.52 19.16 -0.48
C MET A 179 9.51 18.93 -1.62
N THR A 180 10.79 19.20 -1.40
CA THR A 180 11.85 19.13 -2.41
C THR A 180 12.47 17.77 -2.43
N ILE A 181 12.66 17.21 -3.62
CA ILE A 181 13.30 15.93 -3.88
C ILE A 181 14.78 16.17 -4.18
N ASN A 182 15.64 15.33 -3.61
CA ASN A 182 17.07 15.31 -3.90
C ASN A 182 17.35 14.32 -5.03
N PHE A 183 18.28 14.67 -5.90
CA PHE A 183 18.75 13.78 -6.94
C PHE A 183 20.25 13.57 -6.82
N PRO A 184 20.74 12.34 -6.96
CA PRO A 184 22.15 12.02 -6.69
C PRO A 184 23.09 12.52 -7.80
N LEU A 185 22.55 13.15 -8.85
CA LEU A 185 23.33 13.60 -9.99
C LEU A 185 23.71 15.07 -9.92
N GLY A 186 25.01 15.29 -9.83
CA GLY A 186 25.65 16.52 -10.31
C GLY A 186 26.45 16.19 -11.57
N GLY A 187 26.10 16.83 -12.72
CA GLY A 187 27.00 16.88 -13.85
C GLY A 187 27.04 15.73 -14.85
N GLY A 188 25.91 15.11 -15.13
CA GLY A 188 25.76 14.29 -16.37
C GLY A 188 26.24 12.85 -16.33
N SER A 189 26.89 12.38 -15.27
CA SER A 189 27.31 10.99 -15.13
C SER A 189 26.57 10.29 -14.01
N ILE A 190 26.12 9.05 -14.28
CA ILE A 190 25.54 8.19 -13.25
C ILE A 190 26.62 7.83 -12.24
N LYS A 191 26.42 8.24 -10.99
CA LYS A 191 27.30 7.86 -9.88
C LYS A 191 26.48 7.04 -8.89
N LEU A 192 26.83 5.80 -8.74
CA LEU A 192 26.27 4.95 -7.70
C LEU A 192 27.07 5.16 -6.40
N PRO A 193 26.42 5.31 -5.24
CA PRO A 193 27.12 5.40 -3.99
C PRO A 193 27.89 4.10 -3.72
N ARG A 194 29.03 4.20 -3.04
CA ARG A 194 29.77 3.04 -2.58
C ARG A 194 28.99 2.33 -1.47
N ALA A 195 29.27 1.06 -1.25
CA ALA A 195 28.73 0.33 -0.11
C ALA A 195 28.96 1.11 1.19
N GLY A 196 27.90 1.34 1.98
CA GLY A 196 27.93 2.13 3.22
C GLY A 196 27.80 3.65 3.04
N ALA A 197 27.79 4.19 1.81
CA ALA A 197 27.44 5.59 1.58
C ALA A 197 25.94 5.80 1.79
N GLN A 198 25.57 6.88 2.46
CA GLN A 198 24.18 7.21 2.68
C GLN A 198 23.56 7.74 1.37
N TRP A 199 22.45 7.14 1.00
CA TRP A 199 21.53 7.70 0.02
C TRP A 199 20.52 8.56 0.79
N ASP A 200 20.38 9.81 0.41
CA ASP A 200 19.49 10.74 1.12
C ASP A 200 18.05 10.20 1.13
N GLU A 201 17.37 10.30 2.27
CA GLU A 201 15.98 9.83 2.43
C GLU A 201 14.97 10.49 1.47
N ARG A 202 15.29 11.70 0.97
CA ARG A 202 14.50 12.43 -0.02
C ARG A 202 14.90 12.10 -1.46
N THR A 203 15.79 11.15 -1.64
CA THR A 203 16.20 10.69 -2.96
C THR A 203 15.38 9.46 -3.32
N PRO A 204 14.65 9.47 -4.46
CA PRO A 204 13.91 8.30 -4.90
C PRO A 204 14.84 7.10 -5.06
N SER A 205 14.34 5.92 -4.70
CA SER A 205 15.09 4.68 -4.84
C SER A 205 15.47 4.41 -6.30
N LEU A 206 16.63 3.80 -6.50
CA LEU A 206 16.97 3.17 -7.76
C LEU A 206 16.21 1.86 -7.87
N LEU A 207 15.40 1.70 -8.90
CA LEU A 207 14.64 0.47 -9.11
C LEU A 207 15.34 -0.45 -10.10
N ARG A 208 15.50 -1.71 -9.70
CA ARG A 208 15.81 -2.80 -10.63
C ARG A 208 14.51 -3.44 -11.06
N THR A 209 14.20 -3.38 -12.32
CA THR A 209 13.03 -4.01 -12.94
C THR A 209 13.47 -5.22 -13.72
N GLN A 210 12.86 -6.37 -13.46
CA GLN A 210 13.07 -7.60 -14.22
C GLN A 210 11.73 -8.06 -14.75
N PHE A 211 11.62 -8.06 -16.07
CA PHE A 211 10.46 -8.61 -16.77
C PHE A 211 10.74 -10.05 -17.16
N MET A 212 9.79 -10.94 -16.91
CA MET A 212 9.87 -12.36 -17.24
C MET A 212 8.58 -12.77 -17.92
N GLN A 213 8.71 -13.47 -19.02
CA GLN A 213 7.62 -14.05 -19.80
C GLN A 213 7.80 -15.56 -19.86
N THR A 214 6.77 -16.32 -19.58
CA THR A 214 6.75 -17.78 -19.67
C THR A 214 5.78 -18.21 -20.75
N GLY A 215 6.07 -19.30 -21.45
CA GLY A 215 5.17 -19.91 -22.44
C GLY A 215 4.89 -21.38 -22.12
N ASP A 216 4.12 -22.05 -22.93
CA ASP A 216 3.73 -23.46 -22.76
C ASP A 216 4.92 -24.42 -22.66
N SER A 217 6.05 -24.08 -23.25
CA SER A 217 7.28 -24.85 -23.19
C SER A 217 8.38 -24.00 -22.58
N PHE A 218 8.38 -23.92 -21.26
CA PHE A 218 9.41 -23.24 -20.50
C PHE A 218 10.76 -23.95 -20.60
N LYS A 219 11.77 -23.25 -21.10
CA LYS A 219 13.16 -23.70 -21.10
C LYS A 219 14.01 -22.68 -20.37
N LEU A 220 14.98 -23.12 -19.59
CA LEU A 220 15.90 -22.24 -18.88
C LEU A 220 16.65 -21.30 -19.87
N SER A 221 16.93 -21.77 -21.07
CA SER A 221 17.52 -20.98 -22.17
C SER A 221 16.65 -19.81 -22.63
N ASP A 222 15.34 -19.83 -22.34
CA ASP A 222 14.44 -18.73 -22.69
C ASP A 222 14.67 -17.47 -21.83
N PHE A 223 15.36 -17.62 -20.70
CA PHE A 223 15.83 -16.51 -19.86
C PHE A 223 17.26 -16.06 -20.18
N ASP A 224 17.94 -16.78 -21.08
CA ASP A 224 19.29 -16.42 -21.50
C ASP A 224 19.23 -15.33 -22.55
N ASN A 225 19.62 -14.12 -22.18
CA ASN A 225 19.70 -12.97 -23.05
C ASN A 225 21.05 -12.94 -23.75
N SER A 226 21.31 -13.89 -24.64
CA SER A 226 22.50 -13.84 -25.49
C SER A 226 22.45 -12.61 -26.39
N PRO A 227 23.59 -11.91 -26.61
CA PRO A 227 23.66 -10.79 -27.53
C PRO A 227 23.13 -11.18 -28.91
N GLY A 228 22.22 -10.37 -29.44
CA GLY A 228 21.61 -10.64 -30.77
C GLY A 228 20.33 -11.47 -30.77
N ASN A 229 19.87 -11.98 -29.61
CA ASN A 229 18.60 -12.67 -29.53
C ASN A 229 17.45 -11.69 -29.13
N ASN A 230 16.74 -11.19 -30.13
CA ASN A 230 15.61 -10.25 -29.93
C ASN A 230 14.36 -10.88 -29.32
N LYS A 231 14.39 -12.18 -28.99
CA LYS A 231 13.24 -12.94 -28.46
C LYS A 231 13.43 -13.35 -27.00
N SER A 232 14.20 -12.59 -26.24
CA SER A 232 14.42 -12.89 -24.84
C SER A 232 13.12 -12.75 -24.03
N ASN A 233 12.80 -13.79 -23.29
CA ASN A 233 11.67 -13.83 -22.39
C ASN A 233 11.95 -13.16 -21.04
N ALA A 234 13.15 -12.63 -20.84
CA ALA A 234 13.51 -11.91 -19.63
C ALA A 234 14.36 -10.69 -19.95
N SER A 235 14.09 -9.59 -19.30
CA SER A 235 14.82 -8.33 -19.45
C SER A 235 15.00 -7.64 -18.11
N THR A 236 16.15 -7.00 -17.93
CA THR A 236 16.48 -6.29 -16.70
C THR A 236 16.89 -4.85 -17.01
N LEU A 237 16.21 -3.89 -16.40
CA LEU A 237 16.57 -2.47 -16.45
C LEU A 237 16.83 -1.94 -15.04
N PHE A 238 17.80 -1.05 -14.95
CA PHE A 238 18.00 -0.23 -13.74
C PHE A 238 17.48 1.18 -14.02
N LEU A 239 16.46 1.60 -13.27
CA LEU A 239 15.82 2.90 -13.41
C LEU A 239 16.44 3.87 -12.40
N TYR A 240 17.28 4.76 -12.90
CA TYR A 240 17.97 5.76 -12.10
C TYR A 240 17.13 7.06 -12.05
N PRO A 241 16.78 7.56 -10.87
CA PRO A 241 15.92 8.74 -10.74
C PRO A 241 16.64 10.01 -11.19
N ALA A 242 16.06 10.74 -12.14
CA ALA A 242 16.64 11.98 -12.65
C ALA A 242 15.55 12.94 -13.17
N THR A 243 15.77 14.24 -13.01
CA THR A 243 14.84 15.24 -13.54
C THR A 243 14.88 15.36 -15.07
N ASN A 244 16.05 15.07 -15.65
CA ASN A 244 16.25 15.04 -17.10
C ASN A 244 16.11 13.65 -17.71
N GLY A 245 15.51 12.70 -16.96
CA GLY A 245 15.25 11.37 -17.43
C GLY A 245 14.18 11.31 -18.52
N VAL A 246 14.05 10.12 -19.11
CA VAL A 246 13.03 9.83 -20.12
C VAL A 246 11.81 9.16 -19.48
N SER A 247 10.65 9.45 -20.05
CA SER A 247 9.37 8.86 -19.61
C SER A 247 9.02 7.57 -20.34
N ASP A 248 9.62 7.32 -21.50
CA ASP A 248 9.33 6.17 -22.34
C ASP A 248 10.62 5.41 -22.63
N MET A 249 10.64 4.11 -22.32
CA MET A 249 11.79 3.21 -22.45
C MET A 249 11.39 1.93 -23.17
N ASP A 250 12.38 1.20 -23.63
CA ASP A 250 12.22 -0.12 -24.22
C ASP A 250 13.01 -1.16 -23.41
N PHE A 251 12.47 -2.34 -23.19
CA PHE A 251 13.22 -3.46 -22.61
C PHE A 251 14.40 -3.95 -23.49
N ALA A 252 14.50 -3.49 -24.72
CA ALA A 252 15.68 -3.71 -25.54
C ALA A 252 16.97 -3.11 -24.96
N LEU A 253 16.84 -2.13 -24.02
CA LEU A 253 17.95 -1.52 -23.29
C LEU A 253 18.47 -2.39 -22.12
N ASP A 254 18.18 -3.67 -22.12
CA ASP A 254 18.62 -4.61 -21.09
C ASP A 254 20.16 -4.62 -20.96
N VAL A 255 20.64 -4.35 -19.76
CA VAL A 255 22.09 -4.31 -19.44
C VAL A 255 22.80 -5.65 -19.62
N ARG A 256 22.06 -6.78 -19.66
CA ARG A 256 22.63 -8.10 -19.88
C ARG A 256 22.85 -8.39 -21.37
N ARG A 257 22.13 -7.70 -22.24
CA ARG A 257 22.27 -7.84 -23.70
C ARG A 257 23.48 -7.09 -24.22
N ASP A 258 23.75 -5.94 -23.65
CA ASP A 258 24.89 -5.11 -23.98
C ASP A 258 25.50 -4.58 -22.68
N PRO A 259 26.75 -4.97 -22.34
CA PRO A 259 27.43 -4.49 -21.15
C PRO A 259 27.69 -2.97 -21.17
N HIS A 260 27.54 -2.31 -22.31
CA HIS A 260 27.62 -0.84 -22.41
C HIS A 260 26.31 -0.14 -22.04
N ASN A 261 25.21 -0.88 -21.90
CA ASN A 261 23.95 -0.30 -21.43
C ASN A 261 24.06 0.11 -19.95
N ALA A 262 24.15 1.40 -19.72
CA ALA A 262 24.13 1.98 -18.39
C ALA A 262 22.72 1.93 -17.77
N PRO A 263 22.57 2.14 -16.45
CA PRO A 263 21.27 2.40 -15.87
C PRO A 263 20.54 3.51 -16.62
N GLN A 264 19.23 3.33 -16.84
CA GLN A 264 18.43 4.27 -17.61
C GLN A 264 17.93 5.42 -16.72
N LEU A 265 18.09 6.64 -17.16
CA LEU A 265 17.59 7.82 -16.45
C LEU A 265 16.07 7.88 -16.57
N ALA A 266 15.37 7.61 -15.47
CA ALA A 266 13.93 7.67 -15.40
C ALA A 266 13.46 9.09 -15.02
N LYS A 267 12.40 9.58 -15.67
CA LYS A 267 11.85 10.90 -15.43
C LYS A 267 11.25 11.01 -14.03
N CYS A 268 11.75 11.98 -13.28
CA CYS A 268 11.22 12.33 -11.95
C CYS A 268 10.97 13.84 -11.85
N GLU A 269 9.94 14.21 -11.07
CA GLU A 269 9.64 15.59 -10.72
C GLU A 269 10.50 16.06 -9.55
N SER A 270 10.84 17.35 -9.52
CA SER A 270 11.70 17.90 -8.47
C SER A 270 11.00 18.16 -7.13
N SER A 271 9.68 18.04 -7.09
CA SER A 271 8.87 18.28 -5.89
C SER A 271 7.53 17.57 -5.96
N PHE A 272 6.95 17.31 -4.80
CA PHE A 272 5.55 16.90 -4.71
C PHE A 272 4.62 18.06 -4.98
N SER A 273 3.48 17.77 -5.58
CA SER A 273 2.38 18.72 -5.76
C SER A 273 1.03 18.02 -5.57
N THR A 274 -0.05 18.76 -5.55
CA THR A 274 -1.41 18.18 -5.45
C THR A 274 -1.75 17.24 -6.61
N SER A 275 -1.08 17.41 -7.76
CA SER A 275 -1.25 16.56 -8.95
C SER A 275 -0.20 15.45 -9.07
N VAL A 276 0.87 15.48 -8.27
CA VAL A 276 1.98 14.52 -8.31
C VAL A 276 2.00 13.70 -7.04
N SER A 277 1.35 12.55 -7.07
CA SER A 277 1.35 11.57 -5.96
C SER A 277 2.62 10.72 -5.95
N TYR A 278 3.19 10.43 -7.13
CA TYR A 278 4.44 9.70 -7.32
C TYR A 278 5.42 10.60 -8.06
N VAL A 279 6.61 10.75 -7.51
CA VAL A 279 7.62 11.66 -8.06
C VAL A 279 8.20 11.14 -9.36
N CYS A 280 8.48 9.85 -9.42
CA CYS A 280 9.08 9.22 -10.60
C CYS A 280 8.03 8.43 -11.38
N THR A 281 8.05 8.53 -12.69
CA THR A 281 7.16 7.74 -13.56
C THR A 281 7.88 7.43 -14.87
N THR A 282 7.85 6.17 -15.28
CA THR A 282 8.35 5.73 -16.57
C THR A 282 7.43 4.69 -17.19
N LYS A 283 7.38 4.65 -18.52
CA LYS A 283 6.69 3.63 -19.30
C LYS A 283 7.73 2.77 -19.98
N ILE A 284 7.56 1.47 -19.88
CA ILE A 284 8.49 0.49 -20.48
C ILE A 284 7.72 -0.33 -21.48
N LYS A 285 8.07 -0.20 -22.75
CA LYS A 285 7.46 -0.95 -23.84
C LYS A 285 7.99 -2.38 -23.84
N LEU A 286 7.07 -3.34 -23.94
CA LEU A 286 7.41 -4.76 -24.01
C LEU A 286 7.98 -5.13 -25.36
N PRO A 287 8.90 -6.13 -25.44
CA PRO A 287 9.42 -6.66 -26.72
C PRO A 287 8.32 -7.25 -27.61
N ALA A 288 7.30 -7.85 -26.99
CA ALA A 288 6.10 -8.34 -27.67
C ALA A 288 4.87 -8.08 -26.79
N PRO A 289 3.75 -7.65 -27.38
CA PRO A 289 2.49 -7.49 -26.64
C PRO A 289 2.03 -8.81 -26.05
N ILE A 290 1.32 -8.74 -24.91
CA ILE A 290 0.64 -9.87 -24.26
C ILE A 290 -0.85 -9.72 -24.55
N ASN A 291 -1.51 -10.80 -24.99
CA ASN A 291 -2.89 -10.75 -25.46
C ASN A 291 -3.95 -10.92 -24.36
N GLY A 292 -3.57 -10.87 -23.09
CA GLY A 292 -4.48 -11.02 -21.96
C GLY A 292 -4.90 -12.47 -21.69
N GLY A 293 -6.09 -12.68 -21.17
CA GLY A 293 -6.56 -13.98 -20.69
C GLY A 293 -6.60 -15.13 -21.69
N ASN A 294 -6.44 -14.85 -22.97
CA ASN A 294 -6.28 -15.86 -24.03
C ASN A 294 -4.83 -16.16 -24.39
N ASP A 295 -3.88 -15.48 -23.75
CA ASP A 295 -2.47 -15.73 -23.98
C ASP A 295 -1.98 -16.80 -23.00
N VAL A 296 -1.46 -17.90 -23.54
CA VAL A 296 -0.83 -18.96 -22.74
C VAL A 296 0.47 -18.50 -22.05
N ARG A 297 0.95 -17.30 -22.38
CA ARG A 297 2.15 -16.73 -21.80
C ARG A 297 1.83 -16.07 -20.47
N GLY A 298 2.42 -16.56 -19.40
CA GLY A 298 2.47 -15.85 -18.13
C GLY A 298 3.50 -14.71 -18.20
N ALA A 299 3.21 -13.59 -17.57
CA ALA A 299 4.15 -12.49 -17.45
C ALA A 299 4.27 -12.04 -15.99
N TYR A 300 5.49 -11.78 -15.57
CA TYR A 300 5.82 -11.33 -14.23
C TYR A 300 6.78 -10.16 -14.27
N LEU A 301 6.57 -9.21 -13.39
CA LEU A 301 7.48 -8.11 -13.12
C LEU A 301 8.07 -8.29 -11.73
N ARG A 302 9.38 -8.51 -11.64
CA ARG A 302 10.10 -8.40 -10.37
C ARG A 302 10.62 -6.98 -10.24
N LEU A 303 10.26 -6.34 -9.14
CA LEU A 303 10.67 -4.99 -8.81
C LEU A 303 11.50 -5.04 -7.53
N SER A 304 12.74 -4.55 -7.58
CA SER A 304 13.63 -4.49 -6.42
C SER A 304 14.01 -3.04 -6.15
N SER A 305 14.00 -2.64 -4.88
CA SER A 305 14.36 -1.29 -4.47
C SER A 305 15.78 -1.27 -3.90
N LEU A 306 16.61 -0.37 -4.44
CA LEU A 306 18.00 -0.19 -4.03
C LEU A 306 18.18 1.19 -3.42
N TYR A 307 18.99 1.25 -2.37
CA TYR A 307 19.36 2.44 -1.60
C TYR A 307 18.28 3.03 -0.69
N ASN A 308 16.99 3.02 -1.06
CA ASN A 308 15.85 3.39 -0.23
C ASN A 308 14.68 2.43 -0.43
N GLY A 309 13.80 2.30 0.56
CA GLY A 309 12.48 1.73 0.37
C GLY A 309 11.59 2.67 -0.44
N THR A 310 10.52 2.16 -1.04
CA THR A 310 9.60 2.99 -1.82
C THR A 310 8.20 2.38 -1.93
N HIS A 311 7.19 3.26 -1.96
CA HIS A 311 5.88 2.92 -2.47
C HIS A 311 5.87 3.02 -3.98
N TYR A 312 5.15 2.13 -4.64
CA TYR A 312 5.07 2.09 -6.09
C TYR A 312 3.66 1.80 -6.59
N LYS A 313 3.45 2.15 -7.84
CA LYS A 313 2.22 1.86 -8.59
C LYS A 313 2.59 1.36 -9.98
N ILE A 314 1.90 0.31 -10.42
CA ILE A 314 2.05 -0.25 -11.76
C ILE A 314 0.72 -0.16 -12.49
N ASN A 315 0.77 0.32 -13.72
CA ASN A 315 -0.34 0.28 -14.66
C ASN A 315 0.09 -0.52 -15.89
N LEU A 316 -0.83 -1.32 -16.41
CA LEU A 316 -0.69 -1.98 -17.71
C LEU A 316 -1.39 -1.12 -18.76
N LEU A 317 -0.74 -0.89 -19.89
CA LEU A 317 -1.27 -0.05 -20.95
C LEU A 317 -1.29 -0.84 -22.26
N ASN A 318 -2.35 -0.62 -23.04
CA ASN A 318 -2.42 -1.04 -24.45
C ASN A 318 -2.51 0.21 -25.32
N SER A 319 -1.45 0.47 -26.08
CA SER A 319 -1.37 1.70 -26.90
C SER A 319 -1.72 2.97 -26.12
N GLY A 320 -1.26 3.04 -24.87
CA GLY A 320 -1.50 4.16 -23.95
C GLY A 320 -2.82 4.09 -23.16
N THR A 321 -3.73 3.17 -23.46
CA THR A 321 -5.00 2.99 -22.73
C THR A 321 -4.79 2.03 -21.55
N PRO A 322 -5.17 2.42 -20.31
CA PRO A 322 -5.05 1.55 -19.13
C PRO A 322 -5.86 0.26 -19.27
N GLN A 323 -5.24 -0.85 -18.89
CA GLN A 323 -5.85 -2.17 -18.77
C GLN A 323 -5.89 -2.56 -17.31
N PRO A 324 -7.04 -2.91 -16.72
CA PRO A 324 -7.13 -3.31 -15.33
C PRO A 324 -6.43 -4.65 -15.11
N PHE A 325 -5.84 -4.80 -13.94
CA PHE A 325 -5.36 -6.10 -13.48
C PHE A 325 -6.53 -7.07 -13.29
N ASP A 326 -6.30 -8.33 -13.61
CA ASP A 326 -7.27 -9.38 -13.42
C ASP A 326 -6.76 -10.41 -12.40
N HIS A 327 -7.47 -10.53 -11.27
CA HIS A 327 -7.19 -11.46 -10.16
C HIS A 327 -5.78 -11.33 -9.52
N VAL A 328 -5.19 -10.15 -9.55
CA VAL A 328 -3.88 -9.88 -8.92
C VAL A 328 -4.04 -9.10 -7.63
N GLN A 329 -4.75 -7.98 -7.70
CA GLN A 329 -5.07 -7.16 -6.54
C GLN A 329 -6.52 -6.70 -6.64
N TYR A 330 -7.22 -6.75 -5.52
CA TYR A 330 -8.62 -6.33 -5.43
C TYR A 330 -8.77 -5.07 -4.60
N GLU A 331 -9.71 -4.22 -4.97
CA GLU A 331 -10.22 -3.16 -4.11
C GLU A 331 -11.47 -3.67 -3.39
N VAL A 332 -11.43 -3.63 -2.07
CA VAL A 332 -12.57 -3.96 -1.20
C VAL A 332 -13.06 -2.67 -0.58
N ASP A 333 -14.34 -2.38 -0.75
CA ASP A 333 -15.01 -1.19 -0.23
C ASP A 333 -16.09 -1.64 0.74
N SER A 334 -15.82 -1.50 2.03
CA SER A 334 -16.69 -1.96 3.10
C SER A 334 -17.26 -0.81 3.90
N THR A 335 -18.56 -0.87 4.20
CA THR A 335 -19.26 0.08 5.07
C THR A 335 -19.77 -0.64 6.30
N GLY A 336 -19.26 -0.25 7.46
CA GLY A 336 -19.71 -0.74 8.75
C GLY A 336 -20.66 0.24 9.45
N ARG A 337 -21.50 -0.28 10.33
CA ARG A 337 -22.49 0.42 11.11
C ARG A 337 -22.40 0.03 12.59
N ALA A 338 -22.56 1.02 13.47
CA ALA A 338 -22.84 0.82 14.88
C ALA A 338 -23.96 1.79 15.27
N ASN A 339 -25.13 1.31 15.59
CA ASN A 339 -26.36 2.11 15.71
C ASN A 339 -26.55 3.00 14.45
N ASP A 340 -26.60 4.31 14.62
CA ASP A 340 -26.77 5.30 13.55
C ASP A 340 -25.45 5.81 12.97
N MET A 341 -24.29 5.32 13.45
CA MET A 341 -22.98 5.73 12.99
C MET A 341 -22.49 4.80 11.89
N PHE A 342 -22.05 5.37 10.77
CA PHE A 342 -21.49 4.65 9.64
C PHE A 342 -20.04 5.03 9.41
N ARG A 343 -19.21 4.03 9.05
CA ARG A 343 -17.82 4.21 8.64
C ARG A 343 -17.56 3.38 7.40
N ARG A 344 -16.79 3.94 6.47
CA ARG A 344 -16.40 3.29 5.21
C ARG A 344 -14.90 3.05 5.20
N VAL A 345 -14.50 1.85 4.86
CA VAL A 345 -13.11 1.43 4.73
C VAL A 345 -12.88 0.96 3.29
N LYS A 346 -11.90 1.56 2.62
CA LYS A 346 -11.38 1.06 1.35
C LYS A 346 -10.04 0.37 1.61
N SER A 347 -9.92 -0.88 1.22
CA SER A 347 -8.73 -1.68 1.39
C SER A 347 -8.30 -2.30 0.07
N ARG A 348 -7.00 -2.51 -0.10
CA ARG A 348 -6.46 -3.32 -1.20
C ARG A 348 -6.06 -4.67 -0.65
N VAL A 349 -6.55 -5.71 -1.31
CA VAL A 349 -6.29 -7.10 -0.96
C VAL A 349 -5.51 -7.73 -2.11
N GLU A 350 -4.34 -8.22 -1.80
CA GLU A 350 -3.53 -9.03 -2.70
C GLU A 350 -3.73 -10.50 -2.36
N LEU A 351 -4.09 -11.29 -3.35
CA LEU A 351 -4.07 -12.73 -3.24
C LEU A 351 -2.66 -13.19 -3.60
N LYS A 352 -1.95 -13.75 -2.62
CA LYS A 352 -0.67 -14.39 -2.90
C LYS A 352 -0.92 -15.52 -3.90
N SER A 353 -0.21 -15.49 -5.02
CA SER A 353 -0.22 -16.63 -5.94
C SER A 353 0.45 -17.82 -5.23
N ASP A 354 -0.01 -19.04 -5.50
CA ASP A 354 0.63 -20.28 -5.02
C ASP A 354 2.05 -20.45 -5.59
N PHE A 355 2.45 -19.57 -6.50
CA PHE A 355 3.76 -19.56 -7.11
C PHE A 355 4.72 -18.73 -6.24
N ILE A 356 5.45 -19.44 -5.38
CA ILE A 356 6.53 -18.84 -4.59
C ILE A 356 7.74 -18.68 -5.52
N TYR A 357 8.01 -17.45 -5.93
CA TYR A 357 9.27 -17.13 -6.62
C TYR A 357 10.38 -17.12 -5.58
N PRO A 358 11.43 -17.93 -5.73
CA PRO A 358 12.55 -17.89 -4.79
C PRO A 358 13.22 -16.51 -4.90
N GLU A 359 13.40 -15.84 -3.78
CA GLU A 359 14.07 -14.54 -3.73
C GLU A 359 15.56 -14.65 -4.07
N ALA A 360 16.12 -15.83 -3.87
CA ALA A 360 17.52 -16.15 -4.16
C ALA A 360 17.63 -17.45 -4.95
N ALA A 361 18.60 -17.50 -5.87
CA ALA A 361 18.94 -18.72 -6.60
C ALA A 361 19.65 -19.77 -5.73
N VAL A 362 20.19 -19.32 -4.61
CA VAL A 362 20.90 -20.15 -3.62
C VAL A 362 20.45 -19.69 -2.24
N ASP A 363 19.84 -20.56 -1.48
CA ASP A 363 19.52 -20.38 -0.07
C ASP A 363 20.47 -21.27 0.74
N ILE A 364 21.27 -20.66 1.60
CA ILE A 364 22.31 -21.36 2.36
C ILE A 364 22.09 -21.04 3.84
N GLU A 365 21.87 -22.07 4.61
CA GLU A 365 21.85 -22.00 6.06
C GLU A 365 23.29 -22.08 6.57
N GLY A 366 23.93 -20.93 6.80
CA GLY A 366 25.29 -20.80 7.25
C GLY A 366 26.12 -19.79 6.44
N ASP A 367 27.41 -19.70 6.74
CA ASP A 367 28.31 -18.79 6.08
C ASP A 367 28.68 -19.27 4.67
N LEU A 368 28.39 -18.43 3.65
CA LEU A 368 28.86 -18.66 2.28
C LEU A 368 30.11 -17.82 2.05
N CYS A 369 31.22 -18.48 1.86
CA CYS A 369 32.43 -17.85 1.36
C CYS A 369 32.56 -18.05 -0.15
N LYS A 370 32.78 -16.96 -0.88
CA LYS A 370 32.98 -16.97 -2.33
C LYS A 370 34.17 -16.13 -2.69
N ASN A 371 35.23 -16.79 -3.14
CA ASN A 371 36.38 -16.11 -3.75
C ASN A 371 36.24 -16.05 -5.26
N PHE A 372 36.00 -14.88 -5.80
CA PHE A 372 36.15 -14.66 -7.24
C PHE A 372 36.74 -13.28 -7.50
N VAL A 373 37.55 -13.20 -8.49
CA VAL A 373 38.13 -11.94 -8.97
C VAL A 373 37.70 -11.72 -10.41
N ILE A 374 37.24 -10.50 -10.69
CA ILE A 374 36.97 -10.04 -12.04
C ILE A 374 38.18 -9.18 -12.43
N THR A 375 38.91 -9.59 -13.46
CA THR A 375 40.07 -8.86 -13.98
C THR A 375 40.07 -8.84 -15.47
N ASP A 376 40.42 -7.71 -16.06
CA ASP A 376 40.62 -7.54 -17.49
C ASP A 376 41.99 -8.04 -17.94
N ASP A 377 42.90 -8.32 -17.01
CA ASP A 377 44.28 -8.77 -17.29
C ASP A 377 44.65 -9.93 -16.34
N ASN A 378 44.96 -11.06 -16.95
CA ASN A 378 45.41 -12.27 -16.25
C ASN A 378 46.85 -12.21 -15.73
N SER A 379 47.66 -11.24 -16.13
CA SER A 379 49.10 -11.20 -15.85
C SER A 379 49.42 -10.83 -14.41
N GLY A 380 48.46 -10.27 -13.67
CA GLY A 380 48.63 -9.83 -12.26
C GLY A 380 47.77 -10.56 -11.23
N TYR A 381 47.09 -11.65 -11.64
CA TYR A 381 46.18 -12.34 -10.75
C TYR A 381 46.88 -13.07 -9.61
N GLN A 382 46.67 -12.64 -8.39
CA GLN A 382 47.04 -13.39 -7.20
C GLN A 382 45.76 -13.91 -6.53
N VAL A 383 45.72 -15.20 -6.27
CA VAL A 383 44.67 -15.82 -5.43
C VAL A 383 44.80 -15.23 -4.03
N LEU A 384 43.92 -14.32 -3.68
CA LEU A 384 43.83 -13.77 -2.33
C LEU A 384 43.14 -14.77 -1.43
N GLY A 385 43.92 -15.60 -0.75
CA GLY A 385 43.52 -16.40 0.39
C GLY A 385 42.36 -17.38 0.14
N GLU A 386 42.50 -18.58 0.67
CA GLU A 386 41.35 -19.50 0.77
C GLU A 386 40.37 -18.95 1.80
N CYS A 387 39.08 -19.18 1.54
CA CYS A 387 38.07 -18.95 2.56
C CYS A 387 38.41 -19.78 3.79
N ALA A 388 38.66 -19.14 4.93
CA ALA A 388 38.88 -19.84 6.18
C ALA A 388 37.60 -20.59 6.56
N GLN A 389 37.75 -21.88 6.82
CA GLN A 389 36.70 -22.73 7.37
C GLN A 389 36.44 -22.41 8.83
#